data_335bf87b1e3c3048ae26c4f8a8a97aed
#
_entry.id   335bf87b1e3c3048ae26c4f8a8a97aed
#
_cell.length_a   1.000
_cell.length_b   1.000
_cell.length_c   1.000
_cell.angle_alpha   90.00
_cell.angle_beta   90.00
_cell.angle_gamma   90.00
#
_symmetry.space_group_name_H-M   'P 1'
#
loop_
_entity.id
_entity.type
_entity.pdbx_description
1 polymer ?
#
loop_
_entity_poly.entity_id
_entity_poly.type
_entity_poly.pdbx_seq_one_letter_code
_entity_poly.pdbx_strand_id
1 'polypeptide(L)'
;MSEVISLINEKGGVGKSSSAITIAQILSISGYSILLIDLDPQMNTSKMFGKSEEGKDIDYEQLFCKKLSKKSEVLDYISQTDYENISILCASRVLNSLIYKIYDESKESNVELCFKYNLALLKDDYDYIIIDNSPFKSYLTTCAMCASNKIITPICVDNFSYDGLMSLFDTIEELNQKYALSIEFAGMFMTRVAGRTTLYKQMYESYENMFGDKFLPVSIRNCIAVNESNTLFEPLLTYDKRCSAAQDYIELVNYLGLMDNKHFRELAKYLKGEKK
;
A
#
# COMPACT_ATOMS: atom_id res chain seq x y z
N MET A 1 -9.76 0.80 -15.91
CA MET A 1 -8.63 -0.15 -15.67
C MET A 1 -8.06 0.20 -14.31
N SER A 2 -8.01 -0.74 -13.36
CA SER A 2 -7.53 -0.47 -11.99
C SER A 2 -6.11 0.05 -11.96
N GLU A 3 -5.82 1.04 -11.12
CA GLU A 3 -4.46 1.46 -10.82
C GLU A 3 -3.94 0.70 -9.59
N VAL A 4 -2.82 0.00 -9.73
CA VAL A 4 -2.21 -0.80 -8.66
C VAL A 4 -1.07 -0.02 -8.01
N ILE A 5 -1.18 0.22 -6.69
CA ILE A 5 -0.23 1.03 -5.91
C ILE A 5 0.34 0.18 -4.77
N SER A 6 1.65 0.01 -4.73
CA SER A 6 2.34 -0.68 -3.65
C SER A 6 3.03 0.29 -2.68
N LEU A 7 2.82 0.08 -1.39
CA LEU A 7 3.59 0.74 -0.33
C LEU A 7 4.81 -0.13 -0.02
N ILE A 8 6.01 0.35 -0.32
CA ILE A 8 7.25 -0.43 -0.17
C ILE A 8 8.28 0.36 0.63
N ASN A 9 8.84 -0.28 1.65
CA ASN A 9 10.05 0.10 2.35
C ASN A 9 10.56 -1.13 3.12
N GLU A 10 11.84 -1.43 3.01
CA GLU A 10 12.48 -2.57 3.69
C GLU A 10 12.52 -2.39 5.21
N LYS A 11 12.33 -1.17 5.72
CA LYS A 11 12.32 -0.90 7.16
C LYS A 11 10.94 -1.09 7.77
N GLY A 12 10.94 -1.70 8.97
CA GLY A 12 9.78 -1.80 9.82
C GLY A 12 9.43 -0.47 10.50
N GLY A 13 8.14 -0.25 10.79
CA GLY A 13 7.69 0.90 11.59
C GLY A 13 7.69 2.25 10.87
N VAL A 14 7.91 2.30 9.56
CA VAL A 14 7.88 3.54 8.78
C VAL A 14 6.47 3.97 8.35
N GLY A 15 5.43 3.26 8.77
CA GLY A 15 4.04 3.62 8.50
C GLY A 15 3.47 3.06 7.20
N LYS A 16 4.01 1.98 6.61
CA LYS A 16 3.45 1.35 5.39
C LYS A 16 1.98 1.00 5.55
N SER A 17 1.66 0.13 6.51
CA SER A 17 0.28 -0.32 6.75
C SER A 17 -0.66 0.84 7.08
N SER A 18 -0.25 1.75 7.97
CA SER A 18 -1.06 2.94 8.28
C SER A 18 -1.32 3.81 7.06
N SER A 19 -0.32 3.94 6.16
CA SER A 19 -0.47 4.70 4.92
C SER A 19 -1.38 3.97 3.93
N ALA A 20 -1.19 2.65 3.72
CA ALA A 20 -2.03 1.86 2.83
C ALA A 20 -3.52 1.92 3.25
N ILE A 21 -3.78 1.69 4.54
CA ILE A 21 -5.11 1.74 5.14
C ILE A 21 -5.74 3.14 4.96
N THR A 22 -4.99 4.19 5.29
CA THR A 22 -5.53 5.56 5.28
C THR A 22 -5.77 6.05 3.85
N ILE A 23 -4.87 5.75 2.90
CA ILE A 23 -5.06 6.06 1.48
C ILE A 23 -6.29 5.31 0.94
N ALA A 24 -6.41 4.00 1.23
CA ALA A 24 -7.57 3.20 0.84
C ALA A 24 -8.88 3.79 1.38
N GLN A 25 -8.88 4.19 2.66
CA GLN A 25 -10.05 4.79 3.30
C GLN A 25 -10.42 6.15 2.69
N ILE A 26 -9.46 7.03 2.42
CA ILE A 26 -9.71 8.32 1.76
C ILE A 26 -10.35 8.11 0.39
N LEU A 27 -9.80 7.23 -0.42
CA LEU A 27 -10.29 6.95 -1.76
C LEU A 27 -11.70 6.32 -1.73
N SER A 28 -11.96 5.37 -0.82
CA SER A 28 -13.28 4.73 -0.69
C SER A 28 -14.36 5.72 -0.23
N ILE A 29 -14.06 6.59 0.74
CA ILE A 29 -14.96 7.67 1.18
C ILE A 29 -15.24 8.64 0.03
N SER A 30 -14.27 8.83 -0.84
CA SER A 30 -14.41 9.67 -2.04
C SER A 30 -15.28 9.02 -3.13
N GLY A 31 -15.63 7.73 -2.99
CA GLY A 31 -16.53 6.99 -3.88
C GLY A 31 -15.83 6.07 -4.87
N TYR A 32 -14.52 5.84 -4.72
CA TYR A 32 -13.79 4.84 -5.51
C TYR A 32 -13.96 3.44 -4.92
N SER A 33 -13.99 2.43 -5.79
CA SER A 33 -13.96 1.01 -5.44
C SER A 33 -12.53 0.55 -5.18
N ILE A 34 -12.23 0.05 -3.99
CA ILE A 34 -10.87 -0.28 -3.53
C ILE A 34 -10.74 -1.77 -3.22
N LEU A 35 -9.68 -2.38 -3.76
CA LEU A 35 -9.17 -3.64 -3.25
C LEU A 35 -7.90 -3.35 -2.42
N LEU A 36 -7.95 -3.61 -1.15
CA LEU A 36 -6.78 -3.55 -0.26
C LEU A 36 -6.18 -4.95 -0.15
N ILE A 37 -4.87 -5.07 -0.32
CA ILE A 37 -4.15 -6.35 -0.27
C ILE A 37 -3.12 -6.27 0.85
N ASP A 38 -3.21 -7.18 1.81
CA ASP A 38 -2.26 -7.31 2.91
C ASP A 38 -1.28 -8.45 2.62
N LEU A 39 -0.02 -8.14 2.42
CA LEU A 39 1.07 -9.11 2.21
C LEU A 39 2.03 -9.18 3.39
N ASP A 40 1.67 -8.59 4.54
CA ASP A 40 2.48 -8.72 5.75
C ASP A 40 1.95 -9.89 6.62
N PRO A 41 2.77 -10.92 6.89
CA PRO A 41 2.40 -12.01 7.79
C PRO A 41 2.01 -11.59 9.21
N GLN A 42 2.26 -10.33 9.60
CA GLN A 42 1.76 -9.75 10.85
C GLN A 42 0.27 -9.41 10.81
N MET A 43 -0.33 -9.35 9.60
CA MET A 43 -1.78 -9.16 9.38
C MET A 43 -2.34 -7.86 9.97
N ASN A 44 -1.55 -6.79 10.04
CA ASN A 44 -1.99 -5.54 10.65
C ASN A 44 -3.13 -4.90 9.86
N THR A 45 -3.03 -4.88 8.56
CA THR A 45 -4.07 -4.36 7.65
C THR A 45 -5.31 -5.24 7.67
N SER A 46 -5.14 -6.56 7.67
CA SER A 46 -6.25 -7.54 7.77
C SER A 46 -7.03 -7.39 9.08
N LYS A 47 -6.35 -7.23 10.21
CA LYS A 47 -6.97 -7.03 11.52
C LYS A 47 -7.75 -5.72 11.62
N MET A 48 -7.28 -4.67 10.96
CA MET A 48 -7.94 -3.36 10.92
C MET A 48 -9.36 -3.44 10.38
N PHE A 49 -9.61 -4.35 9.43
CA PHE A 49 -10.93 -4.55 8.83
C PHE A 49 -11.70 -5.74 9.44
N GLY A 50 -11.26 -6.28 10.58
CA GLY A 50 -11.91 -7.39 11.26
C GLY A 50 -11.93 -8.71 10.47
N LYS A 51 -11.07 -8.85 9.48
CA LYS A 51 -11.02 -10.00 8.55
C LYS A 51 -9.71 -10.77 8.71
N SER A 52 -9.33 -11.13 9.94
CA SER A 52 -8.19 -12.03 10.10
C SER A 52 -8.56 -13.44 9.61
N GLU A 53 -7.81 -13.97 8.66
CA GLU A 53 -7.98 -15.32 8.11
C GLU A 53 -7.23 -16.38 8.96
N GLU A 54 -7.05 -16.13 10.26
CA GLU A 54 -6.46 -17.13 11.17
C GLU A 54 -7.34 -18.38 11.18
N GLY A 55 -6.79 -19.48 10.67
CA GLY A 55 -7.45 -20.78 10.64
C GLY A 55 -8.14 -21.15 9.32
N LYS A 56 -8.14 -20.31 8.30
CA LYS A 56 -8.51 -20.72 6.94
C LYS A 56 -7.28 -21.21 6.19
N ASP A 57 -7.39 -22.40 5.60
CA ASP A 57 -6.40 -22.93 4.66
C ASP A 57 -6.55 -22.22 3.29
N ILE A 58 -6.06 -20.98 3.22
CA ILE A 58 -6.04 -20.23 1.96
C ILE A 58 -4.82 -20.70 1.17
N ASP A 59 -5.05 -21.25 -0.01
CA ASP A 59 -3.97 -21.66 -0.93
C ASP A 59 -3.44 -20.48 -1.74
N TYR A 60 -2.63 -19.64 -1.11
CA TYR A 60 -1.97 -18.50 -1.77
C TYR A 60 -1.03 -18.93 -2.90
N GLU A 61 -0.58 -20.21 -2.93
CA GLU A 61 0.25 -20.73 -4.01
C GLU A 61 -0.44 -20.63 -5.36
N GLN A 62 -1.75 -20.94 -5.42
CA GLN A 62 -2.51 -20.79 -6.64
C GLN A 62 -2.49 -19.33 -7.14
N LEU A 63 -2.66 -18.37 -6.22
CA LEU A 63 -2.75 -16.95 -6.55
C LEU A 63 -1.39 -16.38 -6.99
N PHE A 64 -0.28 -16.82 -6.39
CA PHE A 64 1.05 -16.26 -6.64
C PHE A 64 1.90 -17.06 -7.62
N CYS A 65 1.70 -18.38 -7.72
CA CYS A 65 2.55 -19.25 -8.54
C CYS A 65 1.85 -19.75 -9.81
N LYS A 66 0.52 -19.59 -9.93
CA LYS A 66 -0.20 -20.07 -11.11
C LYS A 66 -0.99 -18.93 -11.77
N LYS A 67 -1.03 -18.99 -13.10
CA LYS A 67 -1.87 -18.08 -13.88
C LYS A 67 -3.28 -18.65 -13.90
N LEU A 68 -4.19 -17.99 -13.20
CA LEU A 68 -5.60 -18.32 -13.16
C LEU A 68 -6.29 -17.90 -14.46
N SER A 69 -7.35 -18.61 -14.84
CA SER A 69 -8.06 -18.36 -16.10
C SER A 69 -9.39 -17.65 -15.93
N LYS A 70 -9.94 -17.69 -14.72
CA LYS A 70 -11.25 -17.13 -14.41
C LYS A 70 -11.17 -16.11 -13.27
N LYS A 71 -11.89 -15.03 -13.43
CA LYS A 71 -12.05 -14.00 -12.41
C LYS A 71 -12.62 -14.56 -11.09
N SER A 72 -13.57 -15.51 -11.15
CA SER A 72 -14.15 -16.12 -9.96
C SER A 72 -13.10 -16.79 -9.07
N GLU A 73 -12.07 -17.40 -9.67
CA GLU A 73 -10.97 -18.03 -8.93
C GLU A 73 -10.15 -17.01 -8.11
N VAL A 74 -10.03 -15.77 -8.59
CA VAL A 74 -9.36 -14.68 -7.85
C VAL A 74 -10.27 -14.10 -6.77
N LEU A 75 -11.58 -13.98 -7.07
CA LEU A 75 -12.57 -13.45 -6.13
C LEU A 75 -12.73 -14.34 -4.88
N ASP A 76 -12.43 -15.64 -4.97
CA ASP A 76 -12.48 -16.57 -3.83
C ASP A 76 -11.48 -16.19 -2.71
N TYR A 77 -10.44 -15.39 -3.03
CA TYR A 77 -9.47 -14.87 -2.06
C TYR A 77 -9.89 -13.54 -1.43
N ILE A 78 -10.94 -12.90 -1.94
CA ILE A 78 -11.31 -11.53 -1.59
C ILE A 78 -12.52 -11.53 -0.67
N SER A 79 -12.44 -10.84 0.44
CA SER A 79 -13.53 -10.64 1.39
C SER A 79 -14.06 -9.22 1.30
N GLN A 80 -15.40 -9.08 1.46
CA GLN A 80 -16.00 -7.77 1.67
C GLN A 80 -15.72 -7.32 3.11
N THR A 81 -15.48 -6.02 3.28
CA THR A 81 -15.33 -5.41 4.61
C THR A 81 -16.63 -4.75 5.07
N ASP A 82 -16.68 -4.31 6.33
CA ASP A 82 -17.80 -3.51 6.85
C ASP A 82 -17.71 -2.03 6.43
N TYR A 83 -16.65 -1.66 5.70
CA TYR A 83 -16.45 -0.32 5.17
C TYR A 83 -16.87 -0.26 3.70
N GLU A 84 -17.72 0.72 3.40
CA GLU A 84 -18.25 0.91 2.04
C GLU A 84 -17.11 1.05 1.02
N ASN A 85 -17.25 0.37 -0.12
CA ASN A 85 -16.31 0.39 -1.23
C ASN A 85 -14.89 -0.15 -0.93
N ILE A 86 -14.68 -0.87 0.18
CA ILE A 86 -13.40 -1.55 0.46
C ILE A 86 -13.62 -3.05 0.50
N SER A 87 -12.94 -3.76 -0.39
CA SER A 87 -12.73 -5.21 -0.30
C SER A 87 -11.30 -5.49 0.12
N ILE A 88 -11.04 -6.65 0.71
CA ILE A 88 -9.70 -7.02 1.19
C ILE A 88 -9.30 -8.43 0.77
N LEU A 89 -8.04 -8.57 0.33
CA LEU A 89 -7.31 -9.83 0.32
C LEU A 89 -6.47 -9.85 1.60
N CYS A 90 -6.86 -10.72 2.53
CA CYS A 90 -6.22 -10.79 3.85
C CYS A 90 -4.86 -11.46 3.77
N ALA A 91 -3.95 -11.08 4.66
CA ALA A 91 -2.72 -11.82 4.90
C ALA A 91 -2.97 -13.05 5.79
N SER A 92 -2.04 -13.99 5.74
CA SER A 92 -1.94 -15.06 6.73
C SER A 92 -0.48 -15.43 7.00
N ARG A 93 -0.24 -16.21 8.04
CA ARG A 93 1.12 -16.69 8.38
C ARG A 93 1.70 -17.62 7.32
N VAL A 94 0.86 -18.21 6.48
CA VAL A 94 1.26 -19.07 5.35
C VAL A 94 2.12 -18.30 4.33
N LEU A 95 1.98 -16.98 4.24
CA LEU A 95 2.81 -16.13 3.37
C LEU A 95 4.31 -16.28 3.63
N ASN A 96 4.74 -16.61 4.86
CA ASN A 96 6.15 -16.87 5.18
C ASN A 96 6.70 -18.09 4.42
N SER A 97 5.91 -19.15 4.32
CA SER A 97 6.33 -20.36 3.59
C SER A 97 6.22 -20.20 2.08
N LEU A 98 5.28 -19.39 1.61
CA LEU A 98 5.07 -19.07 0.21
C LEU A 98 6.31 -18.42 -0.43
N ILE A 99 7.04 -17.59 0.31
CA ILE A 99 8.27 -16.93 -0.17
C ILE A 99 9.28 -17.95 -0.71
N TYR A 100 9.46 -19.06 -0.01
CA TYR A 100 10.41 -20.13 -0.44
C TYR A 100 9.90 -20.86 -1.68
N LYS A 101 8.59 -21.11 -1.79
CA LYS A 101 8.00 -21.72 -2.98
C LYS A 101 8.16 -20.84 -4.21
N ILE A 102 7.83 -19.54 -4.11
CA ILE A 102 8.01 -18.59 -5.22
C ILE A 102 9.48 -18.56 -5.64
N TYR A 103 10.42 -18.57 -4.68
CA TYR A 103 11.85 -18.61 -4.97
C TYR A 103 12.24 -19.86 -5.77
N ASP A 104 11.77 -21.03 -5.36
CA ASP A 104 12.11 -22.27 -6.05
C ASP A 104 11.52 -22.31 -7.46
N GLU A 105 10.29 -21.88 -7.66
CA GLU A 105 9.63 -21.82 -8.95
C GLU A 105 10.18 -20.71 -9.87
N SER A 106 10.73 -19.62 -9.31
CA SER A 106 11.34 -18.53 -10.10
C SER A 106 12.59 -18.95 -10.87
N LYS A 107 13.20 -20.06 -10.50
CA LYS A 107 14.36 -20.62 -11.19
C LYS A 107 14.00 -21.23 -12.56
N GLU A 108 12.76 -21.64 -12.74
CA GLU A 108 12.30 -22.37 -13.94
C GLU A 108 11.24 -21.60 -14.75
N SER A 109 10.62 -20.57 -14.16
CA SER A 109 9.52 -19.83 -14.78
C SER A 109 9.47 -18.36 -14.32
N ASN A 110 8.71 -17.54 -15.04
CA ASN A 110 8.45 -16.14 -14.66
C ASN A 110 7.30 -16.07 -13.63
N VAL A 111 7.40 -16.85 -12.54
CA VAL A 111 6.37 -16.98 -11.52
C VAL A 111 6.00 -15.62 -10.90
N GLU A 112 6.94 -14.67 -10.81
CA GLU A 112 6.76 -13.33 -10.27
C GLU A 112 5.66 -12.54 -11.01
N LEU A 113 5.34 -12.92 -12.24
CA LEU A 113 4.28 -12.30 -13.03
C LEU A 113 2.89 -12.90 -12.81
N CYS A 114 2.78 -14.06 -12.15
CA CYS A 114 1.50 -14.74 -11.96
C CYS A 114 0.52 -13.85 -11.19
N PHE A 115 0.96 -13.24 -10.11
CA PHE A 115 0.13 -12.33 -9.33
C PHE A 115 -0.38 -11.14 -10.15
N LYS A 116 0.47 -10.53 -10.98
CA LYS A 116 0.07 -9.48 -11.94
C LYS A 116 -1.05 -9.94 -12.87
N TYR A 117 -0.90 -11.12 -13.47
CA TYR A 117 -1.89 -11.66 -14.40
C TYR A 117 -3.21 -11.94 -13.70
N ASN A 118 -3.17 -12.43 -12.47
CA ASN A 118 -4.35 -12.72 -11.68
C ASN A 118 -5.08 -11.44 -11.26
N LEU A 119 -4.37 -10.41 -10.81
CA LEU A 119 -4.98 -9.11 -10.52
C LEU A 119 -5.57 -8.44 -11.76
N ALA A 120 -4.99 -8.65 -12.94
CA ALA A 120 -5.53 -8.11 -14.19
C ALA A 120 -6.94 -8.64 -14.54
N LEU A 121 -7.35 -9.79 -13.97
CA LEU A 121 -8.72 -10.30 -14.11
C LEU A 121 -9.76 -9.43 -13.37
N LEU A 122 -9.31 -8.59 -12.43
CA LEU A 122 -10.13 -7.70 -11.59
C LEU A 122 -10.16 -6.25 -12.10
N LYS A 123 -9.56 -5.97 -13.26
CA LYS A 123 -9.30 -4.61 -13.78
C LYS A 123 -10.53 -3.70 -13.90
N ASP A 124 -11.72 -4.26 -13.97
CA ASP A 124 -12.98 -3.55 -14.14
C ASP A 124 -13.85 -3.55 -12.86
N ASP A 125 -13.37 -4.15 -11.77
CA ASP A 125 -14.11 -4.25 -10.50
C ASP A 125 -13.69 -3.19 -9.49
N TYR A 126 -12.44 -2.75 -9.57
CA TYR A 126 -11.85 -1.80 -8.65
C TYR A 126 -11.22 -0.64 -9.42
N ASP A 127 -11.33 0.57 -8.86
CA ASP A 127 -10.63 1.74 -9.36
C ASP A 127 -9.17 1.70 -8.94
N TYR A 128 -8.92 1.32 -7.69
CA TYR A 128 -7.59 1.19 -7.11
C TYR A 128 -7.40 -0.17 -6.43
N ILE A 129 -6.20 -0.72 -6.60
CA ILE A 129 -5.69 -1.86 -5.84
C ILE A 129 -4.49 -1.36 -5.03
N ILE A 130 -4.58 -1.39 -3.69
CA ILE A 130 -3.53 -0.91 -2.81
C ILE A 130 -2.89 -2.09 -2.10
N ILE A 131 -1.58 -2.23 -2.21
CA ILE A 131 -0.82 -3.36 -1.65
C ILE A 131 0.03 -2.88 -0.48
N ASP A 132 -0.27 -3.39 0.71
CA ASP A 132 0.55 -3.24 1.91
C ASP A 132 1.58 -4.37 1.97
N ASN A 133 2.86 -4.03 1.85
CA ASN A 133 3.95 -4.99 1.81
C ASN A 133 4.64 -5.14 3.17
N SER A 134 5.13 -6.36 3.45
CA SER A 134 6.00 -6.60 4.59
C SER A 134 7.29 -5.76 4.53
N PRO A 135 7.98 -5.55 5.67
CA PRO A 135 9.23 -4.76 5.68
C PRO A 135 10.42 -5.49 5.07
N PHE A 136 10.26 -6.73 4.62
CA PHE A 136 11.38 -7.54 4.12
C PHE A 136 11.40 -7.57 2.60
N LYS A 137 12.62 -7.45 2.02
CA LYS A 137 12.85 -7.77 0.62
C LYS A 137 12.63 -9.28 0.43
N SER A 138 11.63 -9.65 -0.34
CA SER A 138 11.26 -11.04 -0.55
C SER A 138 10.71 -11.23 -1.96
N TYR A 139 10.64 -12.48 -2.41
CA TYR A 139 9.99 -12.81 -3.69
C TYR A 139 8.52 -12.41 -3.72
N LEU A 140 7.84 -12.42 -2.57
CA LEU A 140 6.46 -11.93 -2.46
C LEU A 140 6.37 -10.43 -2.76
N THR A 141 7.32 -9.64 -2.21
CA THR A 141 7.44 -8.20 -2.53
C THR A 141 7.76 -7.99 -4.02
N THR A 142 8.59 -8.85 -4.60
CA THR A 142 8.87 -8.81 -6.05
C THR A 142 7.61 -9.06 -6.88
N CYS A 143 6.77 -10.04 -6.51
CA CYS A 143 5.47 -10.27 -7.16
C CYS A 143 4.55 -9.04 -7.05
N ALA A 144 4.50 -8.39 -5.88
CA ALA A 144 3.75 -7.16 -5.68
C ALA A 144 4.26 -6.02 -6.56
N MET A 145 5.60 -5.84 -6.64
CA MET A 145 6.22 -4.85 -7.53
C MET A 145 5.87 -5.10 -9.00
N CYS A 146 5.99 -6.35 -9.47
CA CYS A 146 5.63 -6.72 -10.84
C CYS A 146 4.15 -6.44 -11.16
N ALA A 147 3.26 -6.54 -10.17
CA ALA A 147 1.84 -6.26 -10.32
C ALA A 147 1.50 -4.76 -10.29
N SER A 148 2.41 -3.92 -9.77
CA SER A 148 2.15 -2.50 -9.51
C SER A 148 2.33 -1.62 -10.75
N ASN A 149 1.50 -0.58 -10.83
CA ASN A 149 1.72 0.56 -11.70
C ASN A 149 2.61 1.60 -11.02
N LYS A 150 2.36 1.85 -9.72
CA LYS A 150 3.07 2.84 -8.91
C LYS A 150 3.61 2.25 -7.63
N ILE A 151 4.79 2.70 -7.22
CA ILE A 151 5.39 2.43 -5.92
C ILE A 151 5.52 3.73 -5.15
N ILE A 152 5.05 3.73 -3.89
CA ILE A 152 5.15 4.85 -2.95
C ILE A 152 5.90 4.37 -1.72
N THR A 153 6.82 5.19 -1.22
CA THR A 153 7.70 4.81 -0.11
C THR A 153 7.55 5.76 1.07
N PRO A 154 6.89 5.35 2.17
CA PRO A 154 6.93 6.09 3.42
C PRO A 154 8.29 5.95 4.07
N ILE A 155 8.88 7.06 4.56
CA ILE A 155 10.17 7.10 5.25
C ILE A 155 10.03 7.81 6.60
N CYS A 156 10.89 7.47 7.58
CA CYS A 156 10.98 8.17 8.85
C CYS A 156 12.34 8.89 8.96
N VAL A 157 12.37 10.03 9.64
CA VAL A 157 13.58 10.83 9.84
C VAL A 157 14.71 10.04 10.51
N ASP A 158 14.36 9.22 11.50
CA ASP A 158 15.28 8.40 12.31
C ASP A 158 15.63 7.05 11.69
N ASN A 159 14.91 6.66 10.64
CA ASN A 159 15.00 5.33 10.02
C ASN A 159 15.33 5.38 8.53
N PHE A 160 15.96 6.45 8.06
CA PHE A 160 16.35 6.54 6.66
C PHE A 160 17.55 5.62 6.33
N SER A 161 17.46 4.94 5.20
CA SER A 161 18.55 4.20 4.59
C SER A 161 18.66 4.58 3.12
N TYR A 162 19.69 5.34 2.79
CA TYR A 162 20.01 5.68 1.40
C TYR A 162 20.19 4.42 0.56
N ASP A 163 20.97 3.46 1.08
CA ASP A 163 21.26 2.21 0.36
C ASP A 163 19.99 1.39 0.08
N GLY A 164 19.04 1.35 1.04
CA GLY A 164 17.77 0.66 0.84
C GLY A 164 16.91 1.30 -0.26
N LEU A 165 16.96 2.63 -0.37
CA LEU A 165 16.22 3.32 -1.43
C LEU A 165 16.87 3.15 -2.80
N MET A 166 18.20 3.22 -2.87
CA MET A 166 18.93 2.94 -4.11
C MET A 166 18.69 1.50 -4.57
N SER A 167 18.74 0.52 -3.64
CA SER A 167 18.38 -0.87 -3.94
C SER A 167 16.96 -1.03 -4.47
N LEU A 168 16.00 -0.21 -3.98
CA LEU A 168 14.65 -0.21 -4.52
C LEU A 168 14.60 0.30 -5.97
N PHE A 169 15.31 1.40 -6.28
CA PHE A 169 15.39 1.93 -7.64
C PHE A 169 16.02 0.93 -8.60
N ASP A 170 17.16 0.32 -8.22
CA ASP A 170 17.81 -0.71 -9.02
C ASP A 170 16.87 -1.90 -9.29
N THR A 171 16.12 -2.32 -8.26
CA THR A 171 15.13 -3.41 -8.39
C THR A 171 13.99 -3.04 -9.35
N ILE A 172 13.45 -1.81 -9.28
CA ILE A 172 12.42 -1.34 -10.21
C ILE A 172 12.93 -1.35 -11.64
N GLU A 173 14.15 -0.85 -11.86
CA GLU A 173 14.76 -0.80 -13.19
C GLU A 173 15.01 -2.22 -13.74
N GLU A 174 15.56 -3.12 -12.92
CA GLU A 174 15.77 -4.53 -13.28
C GLU A 174 14.45 -5.21 -13.69
N LEU A 175 13.38 -5.06 -12.90
CA LEU A 175 12.09 -5.67 -13.20
C LEU A 175 11.45 -5.08 -14.46
N ASN A 176 11.55 -3.76 -14.66
CA ASN A 176 11.07 -3.09 -15.86
C ASN A 176 11.80 -3.61 -17.11
N GLN A 177 13.13 -3.78 -17.05
CA GLN A 177 13.92 -4.32 -18.15
C GLN A 177 13.64 -5.79 -18.38
N LYS A 178 13.67 -6.61 -17.32
CA LYS A 178 13.52 -8.08 -17.40
C LYS A 178 12.17 -8.50 -17.98
N TYR A 179 11.10 -7.82 -17.57
CA TYR A 179 9.72 -8.21 -17.89
C TYR A 179 8.99 -7.24 -18.82
N ALA A 180 9.67 -6.23 -19.36
CA ALA A 180 9.07 -5.15 -20.16
C ALA A 180 7.87 -4.50 -19.44
N LEU A 181 8.05 -4.18 -18.14
CA LEU A 181 7.06 -3.51 -17.30
C LEU A 181 7.23 -1.99 -17.38
N SER A 182 6.29 -1.27 -16.78
CA SER A 182 6.31 0.19 -16.63
C SER A 182 5.97 0.57 -15.19
N ILE A 183 6.72 -0.02 -14.24
CA ILE A 183 6.57 0.29 -12.81
C ILE A 183 7.14 1.68 -12.58
N GLU A 184 6.31 2.60 -12.09
CA GLU A 184 6.71 3.95 -11.75
C GLU A 184 7.05 4.05 -10.26
N PHE A 185 8.19 4.67 -9.92
CA PHE A 185 8.40 5.16 -8.57
C PHE A 185 7.70 6.52 -8.44
N ALA A 186 6.52 6.53 -7.83
CA ALA A 186 5.67 7.73 -7.71
C ALA A 186 6.18 8.72 -6.66
N GLY A 187 7.01 8.26 -5.71
CA GLY A 187 7.70 9.12 -4.77
C GLY A 187 7.82 8.56 -3.36
N MET A 188 8.56 9.29 -2.54
CA MET A 188 8.70 9.04 -1.12
C MET A 188 8.24 10.25 -0.31
N PHE A 189 7.72 10.00 0.88
CA PHE A 189 7.24 11.03 1.79
C PHE A 189 7.58 10.71 3.24
N MET A 190 7.81 11.75 4.03
CA MET A 190 8.11 11.59 5.44
C MET A 190 6.88 11.25 6.26
N THR A 191 7.05 10.33 7.21
CA THR A 191 6.02 9.94 8.17
C THR A 191 6.51 10.15 9.60
N ARG A 192 5.57 10.19 10.56
CA ARG A 192 5.83 10.31 12.00
C ARG A 192 6.67 11.54 12.35
N VAL A 193 6.47 12.62 11.60
CA VAL A 193 7.23 13.85 11.80
C VAL A 193 6.84 14.50 13.13
N ALA A 194 7.81 14.60 14.05
CA ALA A 194 7.65 15.23 15.34
C ALA A 194 7.95 16.73 15.26
N GLY A 195 6.95 17.52 14.85
CA GLY A 195 7.04 18.96 14.80
C GLY A 195 8.11 19.50 13.84
N ARG A 196 8.36 20.83 13.90
CA ARG A 196 9.38 21.49 13.09
C ARG A 196 10.74 21.51 13.82
N THR A 197 11.29 20.34 14.12
CA THR A 197 12.62 20.24 14.75
C THR A 197 13.73 20.62 13.77
N THR A 198 14.90 21.02 14.29
CA THR A 198 16.06 21.31 13.44
C THR A 198 16.46 20.10 12.61
N LEU A 199 16.44 18.91 13.20
CA LEU A 199 16.74 17.65 12.50
C LEU A 199 15.78 17.43 11.33
N TYR A 200 14.46 17.60 11.54
CA TYR A 200 13.48 17.45 10.47
C TYR A 200 13.77 18.38 9.29
N LYS A 201 14.07 19.67 9.56
CA LYS A 201 14.37 20.64 8.49
C LYS A 201 15.61 20.26 7.70
N GLN A 202 16.69 19.88 8.39
CA GLN A 202 17.93 19.46 7.74
C GLN A 202 17.75 18.22 6.89
N MET A 203 17.02 17.22 7.39
CA MET A 203 16.73 16.01 6.65
C MET A 203 15.79 16.26 5.46
N TYR A 204 14.77 17.10 5.63
CA TYR A 204 13.88 17.50 4.56
C TYR A 204 14.64 18.15 3.40
N GLU A 205 15.44 19.20 3.70
CA GLU A 205 16.28 19.88 2.71
C GLU A 205 17.27 18.92 2.04
N SER A 206 17.87 18.01 2.80
CA SER A 206 18.79 17.00 2.26
C SER A 206 18.10 16.08 1.27
N TYR A 207 16.90 15.59 1.60
CA TYR A 207 16.14 14.68 0.71
C TYR A 207 15.59 15.40 -0.52
N GLU A 208 15.09 16.62 -0.36
CA GLU A 208 14.63 17.45 -1.47
C GLU A 208 15.79 17.70 -2.46
N ASN A 209 16.99 18.07 -1.98
CA ASN A 209 18.15 18.26 -2.81
C ASN A 209 18.66 16.96 -3.50
N MET A 210 18.54 15.82 -2.81
CA MET A 210 19.07 14.55 -3.29
C MET A 210 18.15 13.86 -4.29
N PHE A 211 16.82 13.92 -4.07
CA PHE A 211 15.85 13.15 -4.80
C PHE A 211 14.90 13.98 -5.69
N GLY A 212 14.93 15.31 -5.54
CA GLY A 212 14.12 16.23 -6.36
C GLY A 212 12.65 15.85 -6.35
N ASP A 213 12.06 15.73 -7.54
CA ASP A 213 10.64 15.40 -7.74
C ASP A 213 10.20 14.03 -7.16
N LYS A 214 11.16 13.16 -6.82
CA LYS A 214 10.87 11.87 -6.17
C LYS A 214 10.65 12.01 -4.67
N PHE A 215 11.02 13.13 -4.06
CA PHE A 215 10.69 13.46 -2.68
C PHE A 215 9.45 14.34 -2.65
N LEU A 216 8.35 13.77 -2.15
CA LEU A 216 7.06 14.45 -2.12
C LEU A 216 7.04 15.55 -1.04
N PRO A 217 6.53 16.75 -1.34
CA PRO A 217 6.55 17.88 -0.39
C PRO A 217 5.49 17.76 0.72
N VAL A 218 4.98 16.56 0.94
CA VAL A 218 3.99 16.25 1.98
C VAL A 218 4.63 15.38 3.05
N SER A 219 4.42 15.73 4.30
CA SER A 219 4.91 14.96 5.45
C SER A 219 3.77 14.65 6.41
N ILE A 220 3.69 13.40 6.85
CA ILE A 220 2.67 12.95 7.80
C ILE A 220 3.16 13.22 9.22
N ARG A 221 2.49 14.12 9.92
CA ARG A 221 2.82 14.47 11.29
C ARG A 221 2.60 13.31 12.26
N ASN A 222 3.48 13.21 13.25
CA ASN A 222 3.23 12.30 14.36
C ASN A 222 1.96 12.71 15.09
N CYS A 223 1.02 11.78 15.21
CA CYS A 223 -0.30 12.04 15.76
C CYS A 223 -0.72 10.87 16.67
N ILE A 224 -1.17 11.18 17.88
CA ILE A 224 -1.61 10.17 18.85
C ILE A 224 -2.78 9.36 18.27
N ALA A 225 -3.69 10.02 17.55
CA ALA A 225 -4.83 9.36 16.93
C ALA A 225 -4.44 8.21 15.99
N VAL A 226 -3.27 8.25 15.33
CA VAL A 226 -2.78 7.13 14.50
C VAL A 226 -2.45 5.91 15.38
N ASN A 227 -1.82 6.12 16.54
CA ASN A 227 -1.47 5.03 17.44
C ASN A 227 -2.72 4.42 18.09
N GLU A 228 -3.67 5.27 18.49
CA GLU A 228 -4.94 4.85 19.08
C GLU A 228 -5.79 4.09 18.06
N SER A 229 -5.95 4.61 16.86
CA SER A 229 -6.63 3.97 15.73
C SER A 229 -6.07 2.56 15.45
N ASN A 230 -4.73 2.44 15.38
CA ASN A 230 -4.06 1.14 15.18
C ASN A 230 -4.29 0.19 16.37
N THR A 231 -4.31 0.69 17.59
CA THR A 231 -4.52 -0.13 18.80
C THR A 231 -5.96 -0.64 18.90
N LEU A 232 -6.91 0.17 18.49
CA LEU A 232 -8.34 -0.14 18.50
C LEU A 232 -8.80 -0.90 17.24
N PHE A 233 -7.91 -1.09 16.27
CA PHE A 233 -8.25 -1.65 14.96
C PHE A 233 -9.40 -0.89 14.27
N GLU A 234 -9.37 0.43 14.35
CA GLU A 234 -10.33 1.32 13.70
C GLU A 234 -9.61 2.25 12.71
N PRO A 235 -9.97 2.27 11.41
CA PRO A 235 -9.30 3.11 10.42
C PRO A 235 -9.34 4.60 10.78
N LEU A 236 -8.24 5.32 10.50
CA LEU A 236 -7.95 6.66 11.03
C LEU A 236 -9.07 7.68 10.82
N LEU A 237 -9.68 7.75 9.61
CA LEU A 237 -10.73 8.73 9.35
C LEU A 237 -12.06 8.36 10.03
N THR A 238 -12.26 7.12 10.40
CA THR A 238 -13.39 6.70 11.23
C THR A 238 -13.13 7.11 12.68
N TYR A 239 -11.93 6.85 13.19
CA TYR A 239 -11.51 7.18 14.55
C TYR A 239 -11.48 8.71 14.78
N ASP A 240 -10.70 9.43 13.98
CA ASP A 240 -10.63 10.92 14.05
C ASP A 240 -10.28 11.53 12.69
N LYS A 241 -11.30 11.82 11.90
CA LYS A 241 -11.16 12.47 10.58
C LYS A 241 -10.62 13.90 10.62
N ARG A 242 -10.50 14.53 11.80
CA ARG A 242 -10.01 15.90 11.97
C ARG A 242 -8.58 15.96 12.49
N CYS A 243 -7.98 14.85 12.85
CA CYS A 243 -6.61 14.83 13.33
C CYS A 243 -5.63 15.32 12.26
N SER A 244 -4.45 15.76 12.70
CA SER A 244 -3.44 16.31 11.80
C SER A 244 -2.97 15.31 10.74
N ALA A 245 -2.80 14.03 11.12
CA ALA A 245 -2.35 13.00 10.20
C ALA A 245 -3.40 12.71 9.11
N ALA A 246 -4.70 12.72 9.43
CA ALA A 246 -5.76 12.55 8.43
C ALA A 246 -5.72 13.65 7.37
N GLN A 247 -5.50 14.90 7.79
CA GLN A 247 -5.35 16.04 6.88
C GLN A 247 -4.11 15.89 5.99
N ASP A 248 -2.98 15.48 6.56
CA ASP A 248 -1.73 15.27 5.83
C ASP A 248 -1.88 14.15 4.78
N TYR A 249 -2.57 13.06 5.10
CA TYR A 249 -2.85 12.00 4.14
C TYR A 249 -3.80 12.44 3.02
N ILE A 250 -4.78 13.29 3.31
CA ILE A 250 -5.64 13.87 2.27
C ILE A 250 -4.82 14.73 1.32
N GLU A 251 -3.90 15.53 1.84
CA GLU A 251 -2.97 16.32 1.04
C GLU A 251 -2.07 15.41 0.18
N LEU A 252 -1.55 14.31 0.74
CA LEU A 252 -0.74 13.32 0.03
C LEU A 252 -1.52 12.69 -1.14
N VAL A 253 -2.74 12.23 -0.91
CA VAL A 253 -3.61 11.64 -1.96
C VAL A 253 -3.89 12.64 -3.07
N ASN A 254 -4.13 13.91 -2.73
CA ASN A 254 -4.34 14.97 -3.70
C ASN A 254 -3.05 15.27 -4.48
N TYR A 255 -1.90 15.35 -3.82
CA TYR A 255 -0.61 15.59 -4.47
C TYR A 255 -0.24 14.49 -5.46
N LEU A 256 -0.52 13.23 -5.11
CA LEU A 256 -0.30 12.06 -5.97
C LEU A 256 -1.29 12.00 -7.16
N GLY A 257 -2.24 12.90 -7.24
CA GLY A 257 -3.24 12.94 -8.31
C GLY A 257 -4.19 11.74 -8.33
N LEU A 258 -4.39 11.09 -7.19
CA LEU A 258 -5.24 9.90 -7.08
C LEU A 258 -6.73 10.25 -6.98
N MET A 259 -7.10 11.53 -6.98
CA MET A 259 -8.48 11.95 -6.81
C MET A 259 -8.82 13.11 -7.74
N ASP A 260 -9.92 12.98 -8.47
CA ASP A 260 -10.44 14.07 -9.27
C ASP A 260 -11.33 15.05 -8.47
N ASN A 261 -11.70 16.15 -9.10
CA ASN A 261 -12.52 17.21 -8.47
C ASN A 261 -13.91 16.74 -8.01
N LYS A 262 -14.50 15.73 -8.65
CA LYS A 262 -15.80 15.17 -8.27
C LYS A 262 -15.67 14.40 -6.95
N HIS A 263 -14.70 13.50 -6.89
CA HIS A 263 -14.46 12.65 -5.74
C HIS A 263 -13.94 13.46 -4.54
N PHE A 264 -13.15 14.52 -4.78
CA PHE A 264 -12.77 15.46 -3.73
C PHE A 264 -13.98 16.14 -3.06
N ARG A 265 -15.05 16.43 -3.82
CA ARG A 265 -16.29 17.00 -3.24
C ARG A 265 -17.00 15.99 -2.33
N GLU A 266 -17.02 14.71 -2.67
CA GLU A 266 -17.61 13.66 -1.80
C GLU A 266 -16.83 13.54 -0.49
N LEU A 267 -15.50 13.50 -0.55
CA LEU A 267 -14.66 13.55 0.64
C LEU A 267 -14.96 14.79 1.51
N ALA A 268 -15.06 15.96 0.89
CA ALA A 268 -15.35 17.20 1.60
C ALA A 268 -16.70 17.17 2.33
N LYS A 269 -17.74 16.55 1.76
CA LYS A 269 -19.04 16.33 2.44
C LYS A 269 -18.87 15.43 3.67
N TYR A 270 -18.17 14.32 3.53
CA TYR A 270 -17.90 13.43 4.66
C TYR A 270 -17.17 14.14 5.81
N LEU A 271 -16.14 14.92 5.49
CA LEU A 271 -15.36 15.66 6.49
C LEU A 271 -16.23 16.70 7.24
N LYS A 272 -17.20 17.32 6.57
CA LYS A 272 -18.18 18.26 7.19
C LYS A 272 -19.24 17.55 8.02
N GLY A 273 -19.39 16.24 7.91
CA GLY A 273 -20.43 15.45 8.57
C GLY A 273 -21.79 15.54 7.84
N GLU A 274 -21.80 15.94 6.59
CA GLU A 274 -22.96 15.85 5.73
C GLU A 274 -23.17 14.38 5.38
N LYS A 275 -24.31 13.77 5.79
CA LYS A 275 -24.61 12.37 5.47
C LYS A 275 -24.78 12.19 3.96
N LYS A 276 -24.28 11.06 3.45
CA LYS A 276 -24.73 10.53 2.15
C LYS A 276 -26.21 10.21 2.17
#